data_168a04b95a1f23cca3163ef0f489cfc6
#
_entry.id   168a04b95a1f23cca3163ef0f489cfc6
#
_cell.length_a   1.000
_cell.length_b   1.000
_cell.length_c   1.000
_cell.angle_alpha   90.00
_cell.angle_beta   90.00
_cell.angle_gamma   90.00
#
_symmetry.space_group_name_H-M   'P 1'
#
loop_
_entity.id
_entity.type
_entity.pdbx_description
1 polymer ?
#
loop_
_entity_poly.entity_id
_entity_poly.type
_entity_poly.pdbx_seq_one_letter_code
_entity_poly.pdbx_strand_id
1 'polypeptide(L)'
;MKKNIFIENINGNITSRPPVWFMRQAGRILPSYLKLKQTYSFDEMMQNKELAAKVTLLPLDDLGVDAGILFSDILVIPKALGLKLEFTAKGPKFHNALDENINIENLKFNPQKLDYIYN
;
A
#
# COMPACT_ATOMS: atom_id res chain seq x y z
N MET A 1 0.04 24.13 -17.10
CA MET A 1 -0.12 22.87 -16.35
C MET A 1 -1.32 22.11 -16.91
N LYS A 2 -1.14 20.85 -17.29
CA LYS A 2 -2.29 19.99 -17.66
C LYS A 2 -3.18 19.84 -16.41
N LYS A 3 -4.47 20.23 -16.52
CA LYS A 3 -5.42 20.06 -15.43
C LYS A 3 -5.58 18.55 -15.17
N ASN A 4 -5.42 18.14 -13.92
CA ASN A 4 -5.59 16.73 -13.54
C ASN A 4 -7.10 16.44 -13.44
N ILE A 5 -7.60 15.52 -14.28
CA ILE A 5 -9.03 15.17 -14.37
C ILE A 5 -9.61 14.71 -13.03
N PHE A 6 -8.81 14.05 -12.19
CA PHE A 6 -9.23 13.61 -10.86
C PHE A 6 -9.48 14.82 -9.94
N ILE A 7 -8.57 15.79 -9.92
CA ILE A 7 -8.72 17.01 -9.11
C ILE A 7 -9.89 17.88 -9.60
N GLU A 8 -10.05 18.03 -10.92
CA GLU A 8 -11.18 18.76 -11.48
C GLU A 8 -12.51 18.12 -11.07
N ASN A 9 -12.61 16.80 -11.15
CA ASN A 9 -13.82 16.08 -10.79
C ASN A 9 -14.17 16.18 -9.30
N ILE A 10 -13.18 16.06 -8.40
CA ILE A 10 -13.37 16.25 -6.96
C ILE A 10 -13.87 17.66 -6.63
N ASN A 11 -13.40 18.67 -7.37
CA ASN A 11 -13.84 20.05 -7.20
C ASN A 11 -15.23 20.34 -7.84
N GLY A 12 -15.93 19.31 -8.31
CA GLY A 12 -17.28 19.42 -8.89
C GLY A 12 -17.29 19.90 -10.34
N ASN A 13 -16.16 19.98 -11.00
CA ASN A 13 -16.10 20.37 -12.41
C ASN A 13 -16.50 19.20 -13.31
N ILE A 14 -17.23 19.51 -14.40
CA ILE A 14 -17.55 18.54 -15.43
C ILE A 14 -16.26 18.22 -16.21
N THR A 15 -15.93 16.94 -16.27
CA THR A 15 -14.77 16.43 -16.98
C THR A 15 -15.18 15.64 -18.22
N SER A 16 -14.27 15.49 -19.22
CA SER A 16 -14.54 14.79 -20.46
C SER A 16 -14.89 13.29 -20.29
N ARG A 17 -14.46 12.72 -19.16
CA ARG A 17 -14.77 11.37 -18.71
C ARG A 17 -14.61 11.29 -17.19
N PRO A 18 -15.16 10.29 -16.51
CA PRO A 18 -14.84 10.06 -15.10
C PRO A 18 -13.33 9.73 -14.92
N PRO A 19 -12.70 10.17 -13.83
CA PRO A 19 -11.36 9.71 -13.49
C PRO A 19 -11.37 8.22 -13.14
N VAL A 20 -10.29 7.53 -13.43
CA VAL A 20 -10.19 6.08 -13.28
C VAL A 20 -9.06 5.71 -12.32
N TRP A 21 -9.37 4.84 -11.39
CA TRP A 21 -8.44 4.09 -10.55
C TRP A 21 -8.83 2.61 -10.53
N PHE A 22 -7.86 1.71 -10.57
CA PHE A 22 -8.12 0.28 -10.49
C PHE A 22 -7.63 -0.31 -9.16
N MET A 23 -8.46 -1.11 -8.52
CA MET A 23 -8.05 -1.88 -7.35
C MET A 23 -6.85 -2.79 -7.69
N ARG A 24 -5.87 -2.85 -6.79
CA ARG A 24 -4.63 -3.64 -6.97
C ARG A 24 -3.77 -3.20 -8.15
N GLN A 25 -3.95 -1.99 -8.65
CA GLN A 25 -3.15 -1.45 -9.74
C GLN A 25 -1.63 -1.47 -9.43
N ALA A 26 -1.20 -1.16 -8.20
CA ALA A 26 0.19 -1.33 -7.74
C ALA A 26 0.40 -2.79 -7.28
N GLY A 27 0.82 -3.68 -8.16
CA GLY A 27 0.97 -5.08 -7.83
C GLY A 27 1.44 -5.97 -8.96
N ARG A 28 1.25 -7.27 -8.79
CA ARG A 28 1.79 -8.33 -9.68
C ARG A 28 1.32 -8.29 -11.13
N ILE A 29 0.32 -7.49 -11.44
CA ILE A 29 -0.15 -7.28 -12.82
C ILE A 29 0.81 -6.38 -13.62
N LEU A 30 1.63 -5.56 -12.94
CA LEU A 30 2.56 -4.65 -13.60
C LEU A 30 3.93 -5.29 -13.82
N PRO A 31 4.45 -5.34 -15.05
CA PRO A 31 5.80 -5.80 -15.33
C PRO A 31 6.87 -4.98 -14.60
N SER A 32 6.68 -3.67 -14.47
CA SER A 32 7.57 -2.76 -13.75
C SER A 32 7.64 -3.10 -12.25
N TYR A 33 6.51 -3.42 -11.62
CA TYR A 33 6.47 -3.90 -10.25
C TYR A 33 7.20 -5.25 -10.08
N LEU A 34 7.01 -6.18 -11.01
CA LEU A 34 7.69 -7.47 -10.98
C LEU A 34 9.21 -7.35 -11.06
N LYS A 35 9.73 -6.37 -11.84
CA LYS A 35 11.16 -6.06 -11.87
C LYS A 35 11.68 -5.58 -10.50
N LEU A 36 10.96 -4.67 -9.85
CA LEU A 36 11.33 -4.21 -8.51
C LEU A 36 11.32 -5.35 -7.51
N LYS A 37 10.35 -6.24 -7.60
CA LYS A 37 10.22 -7.40 -6.71
C LYS A 37 11.35 -8.43 -6.86
N GLN A 38 12.09 -8.44 -7.97
CA GLN A 38 13.28 -9.28 -8.12
C GLN A 38 14.46 -8.79 -7.25
N THR A 39 14.48 -7.49 -6.94
CA THR A 39 15.57 -6.85 -6.19
C THR A 39 15.18 -6.56 -4.74
N TYR A 40 13.93 -6.20 -4.51
CA TYR A 40 13.43 -5.75 -3.21
C TYR A 40 12.29 -6.64 -2.71
N SER A 41 12.32 -6.97 -1.43
CA SER A 41 11.20 -7.61 -0.75
C SER A 41 10.01 -6.64 -0.62
N PHE A 42 8.84 -7.18 -0.30
CA PHE A 42 7.65 -6.37 -0.06
C PHE A 42 7.86 -5.39 1.12
N ASP A 43 8.48 -5.87 2.21
CA ASP A 43 8.77 -5.05 3.38
C ASP A 43 9.75 -3.91 3.05
N GLU A 44 10.80 -4.16 2.28
CA GLU A 44 11.75 -3.12 1.84
C GLU A 44 11.05 -2.07 0.99
N MET A 45 10.22 -2.49 0.03
CA MET A 45 9.47 -1.55 -0.81
C MET A 45 8.48 -0.69 -0.01
N MET A 46 7.93 -1.22 1.08
CA MET A 46 6.98 -0.52 1.93
C MET A 46 7.66 0.42 2.94
N GLN A 47 8.82 0.01 3.48
CA GLN A 47 9.52 0.77 4.52
C GLN A 47 10.45 1.86 3.96
N ASN A 48 10.87 1.74 2.71
CA ASN A 48 11.69 2.75 2.05
C ASN A 48 10.79 3.72 1.29
N LYS A 49 10.82 5.00 1.69
CA LYS A 49 9.94 6.04 1.15
C LYS A 49 10.11 6.26 -0.36
N GLU A 50 11.33 6.18 -0.88
CA GLU A 50 11.59 6.34 -2.31
C GLU A 50 11.02 5.16 -3.11
N LEU A 51 11.15 3.93 -2.59
CA LEU A 51 10.58 2.74 -3.21
C LEU A 51 9.05 2.75 -3.12
N ALA A 52 8.48 3.11 -1.97
CA ALA A 52 7.03 3.21 -1.79
C ALA A 52 6.44 4.26 -2.76
N ALA A 53 7.04 5.43 -2.88
CA ALA A 53 6.66 6.46 -3.85
C ALA A 53 6.76 5.95 -5.28
N LYS A 54 7.88 5.30 -5.63
CA LYS A 54 8.08 4.71 -6.96
C LYS A 54 7.00 3.69 -7.29
N VAL A 55 6.71 2.75 -6.41
CA VAL A 55 5.67 1.73 -6.61
C VAL A 55 4.29 2.36 -6.73
N THR A 56 4.00 3.40 -5.95
CA THR A 56 2.75 4.17 -6.05
C THR A 56 2.53 4.78 -7.43
N LEU A 57 3.60 5.25 -8.08
CA LEU A 57 3.53 5.93 -9.37
C LEU A 57 3.50 4.98 -10.57
N LEU A 58 4.00 3.74 -10.45
CA LEU A 58 4.03 2.77 -11.56
C LEU A 58 2.71 2.62 -12.31
N PRO A 59 1.54 2.54 -11.64
CA PRO A 59 0.27 2.41 -12.37
C PRO A 59 -0.08 3.63 -13.22
N LEU A 60 0.35 4.83 -12.83
CA LEU A 60 0.10 6.03 -13.61
C LEU A 60 0.85 5.96 -14.94
N ASP A 61 2.11 5.47 -14.91
CA ASP A 61 2.96 5.34 -16.08
C ASP A 61 2.57 4.12 -16.94
N ASP A 62 2.36 2.96 -16.32
CA ASP A 62 2.13 1.70 -17.03
C ASP A 62 0.69 1.56 -17.57
N LEU A 63 -0.30 2.11 -16.86
CA LEU A 63 -1.73 1.93 -17.18
C LEU A 63 -2.45 3.23 -17.57
N GLY A 64 -1.84 4.40 -17.32
CA GLY A 64 -2.46 5.70 -17.60
C GLY A 64 -3.68 5.99 -16.72
N VAL A 65 -3.73 5.47 -15.48
CA VAL A 65 -4.78 5.78 -14.51
C VAL A 65 -4.66 7.21 -14.01
N ASP A 66 -5.76 7.76 -13.50
CA ASP A 66 -5.82 9.19 -13.11
C ASP A 66 -5.47 9.43 -11.63
N ALA A 67 -5.41 8.36 -10.82
CA ALA A 67 -5.10 8.44 -9.42
C ALA A 67 -4.25 7.25 -8.97
N GLY A 68 -3.42 7.48 -7.95
CA GLY A 68 -2.66 6.46 -7.24
C GLY A 68 -3.01 6.46 -5.75
N ILE A 69 -2.94 5.30 -5.12
CA ILE A 69 -3.01 5.17 -3.67
C ILE A 69 -1.60 4.82 -3.19
N LEU A 70 -1.15 5.49 -2.13
CA LEU A 70 0.16 5.23 -1.53
C LEU A 70 0.35 3.73 -1.27
N PHE A 71 1.45 3.21 -1.83
CA PHE A 71 1.79 1.80 -1.66
C PHE A 71 2.10 1.52 -0.18
N SER A 72 1.28 0.69 0.43
CA SER A 72 1.37 0.28 1.82
C SER A 72 0.67 -1.07 2.01
N ASP A 73 0.62 -1.56 3.25
CA ASP A 73 -0.08 -2.78 3.63
C ASP A 73 -1.24 -2.47 4.58
N ILE A 74 -2.36 -3.15 4.40
CA ILE A 74 -3.52 -3.06 5.30
C ILE A 74 -3.24 -3.67 6.68
N LEU A 75 -2.17 -4.46 6.81
CA LEU A 75 -1.79 -5.14 8.05
C LEU A 75 -0.83 -4.34 8.94
N VAL A 76 -0.57 -3.08 8.59
CA VAL A 76 0.31 -2.19 9.40
C VAL A 76 -0.23 -1.96 10.81
N ILE A 77 -1.54 -1.82 10.95
CA ILE A 77 -2.19 -1.62 12.26
C ILE A 77 -2.12 -2.89 13.12
N PRO A 78 -2.50 -4.09 12.66
CA PRO A 78 -2.28 -5.33 13.40
C PRO A 78 -0.82 -5.52 13.84
N LYS A 79 0.14 -5.20 12.96
CA LYS A 79 1.58 -5.26 13.30
C LYS A 79 1.94 -4.26 14.42
N ALA A 80 1.38 -3.04 14.38
CA ALA A 80 1.59 -2.03 15.42
C ALA A 80 0.94 -2.41 16.76
N LEU A 81 -0.14 -3.18 16.74
CA LEU A 81 -0.78 -3.76 17.91
C LEU A 81 -0.02 -4.94 18.52
N GLY A 82 1.10 -5.35 17.93
CA GLY A 82 1.95 -6.41 18.46
C GLY A 82 1.74 -7.79 17.85
N LEU A 83 0.88 -7.92 16.83
CA LEU A 83 0.77 -9.17 16.09
C LEU A 83 2.03 -9.42 15.27
N LYS A 84 2.53 -10.66 15.36
CA LYS A 84 3.74 -11.09 14.64
C LYS A 84 3.37 -11.50 13.22
N LEU A 85 3.59 -10.58 12.28
CA LEU A 85 3.33 -10.77 10.84
C LEU A 85 4.61 -11.19 10.11
N GLU A 86 4.48 -12.22 9.28
CA GLU A 86 5.51 -12.66 8.34
C GLU A 86 4.91 -12.71 6.92
N PHE A 87 5.63 -12.18 5.94
CA PHE A 87 5.26 -12.31 4.52
C PHE A 87 5.91 -13.55 3.93
N THR A 88 5.10 -14.60 3.69
CA THR A 88 5.53 -15.86 3.10
C THR A 88 5.24 -15.90 1.59
N ALA A 89 5.77 -16.90 0.90
CA ALA A 89 5.44 -17.15 -0.50
C ALA A 89 3.94 -17.39 -0.75
N LYS A 90 3.21 -17.86 0.28
CA LYS A 90 1.76 -18.10 0.25
C LYS A 90 0.93 -16.88 0.67
N GLY A 91 1.57 -15.79 1.09
CA GLY A 91 0.92 -14.58 1.58
C GLY A 91 1.27 -14.25 3.04
N PRO A 92 0.63 -13.24 3.62
CA PRO A 92 0.86 -12.85 5.01
C PRO A 92 0.39 -13.96 5.97
N LYS A 93 1.20 -14.18 7.01
CA LYS A 93 0.90 -15.14 8.07
C LYS A 93 1.11 -14.47 9.43
N PHE A 94 0.10 -14.55 10.29
CA PHE A 94 0.23 -14.18 11.69
C PHE A 94 0.62 -15.40 12.52
N HIS A 95 1.68 -15.27 13.33
CA HIS A 95 2.14 -16.34 14.23
C HIS A 95 1.36 -16.37 15.54
N ASN A 96 0.74 -15.24 15.89
CA ASN A 96 -0.12 -15.07 17.06
C ASN A 96 -1.42 -14.37 16.64
N ALA A 97 -2.16 -15.01 15.71
CA ALA A 97 -3.48 -14.54 15.33
C ALA A 97 -4.41 -14.51 16.55
N LEU A 98 -5.33 -13.55 16.55
CA LEU A 98 -6.36 -13.50 17.59
C LEU A 98 -7.28 -14.71 17.44
N ASP A 99 -7.34 -15.51 18.46
CA ASP A 99 -8.25 -16.65 18.61
C ASP A 99 -8.90 -16.62 20.00
N GLU A 100 -9.63 -17.65 20.35
CA GLU A 100 -10.32 -17.77 21.64
C GLU A 100 -9.39 -17.72 22.86
N ASN A 101 -8.08 -17.93 22.67
CA ASN A 101 -7.07 -17.97 23.73
C ASN A 101 -6.33 -16.65 23.89
N ILE A 102 -6.47 -15.71 22.94
CA ILE A 102 -5.78 -14.42 22.99
C ILE A 102 -6.74 -13.33 23.43
N ASN A 103 -6.54 -12.85 24.64
CA ASN A 103 -7.31 -11.70 25.15
C ASN A 103 -6.89 -10.43 24.40
N ILE A 104 -7.87 -9.73 23.80
CA ILE A 104 -7.69 -8.45 23.10
C ILE A 104 -7.04 -7.40 24.03
N GLU A 105 -7.29 -7.46 25.35
CA GLU A 105 -6.69 -6.58 26.35
C GLU A 105 -5.16 -6.67 26.42
N ASN A 106 -4.58 -7.77 25.94
CA ASN A 106 -3.13 -7.96 25.87
C ASN A 106 -2.46 -7.28 24.68
N LEU A 107 -3.25 -6.77 23.72
CA LEU A 107 -2.72 -6.03 22.61
C LEU A 107 -2.21 -4.66 23.06
N LYS A 108 -0.94 -4.38 22.77
CA LYS A 108 -0.30 -3.11 23.09
C LYS A 108 0.05 -2.37 21.81
N PHE A 109 -0.66 -1.27 21.57
CA PHE A 109 -0.35 -0.40 20.44
C PHE A 109 1.00 0.29 20.66
N ASN A 110 1.88 0.15 19.68
CA ASN A 110 3.16 0.85 19.63
C ASN A 110 3.19 1.77 18.39
N PRO A 111 2.94 3.08 18.56
CA PRO A 111 2.91 4.03 17.44
C PRO A 111 4.26 4.14 16.71
N GLN A 112 5.39 3.95 17.39
CA GLN A 112 6.73 3.99 16.77
C GLN A 112 6.91 2.97 15.65
N LYS A 113 6.14 1.87 15.66
CA LYS A 113 6.14 0.90 14.57
C LYS A 113 5.51 1.43 13.27
N LEU A 114 4.91 2.61 13.32
CA LEU A 114 4.30 3.27 12.17
C LEU A 114 5.13 4.45 11.64
N ASP A 115 6.24 4.81 12.30
CA ASP A 115 7.04 5.99 11.97
C ASP A 115 7.49 6.00 10.49
N TYR A 116 7.78 4.83 9.91
CA TYR A 116 8.15 4.70 8.50
C TYR A 116 7.07 5.12 7.51
N ILE A 117 5.80 5.20 7.96
CA ILE A 117 4.67 5.63 7.10
C ILE A 117 4.63 7.16 7.02
N TYR A 118 5.13 7.86 8.04
CA TYR A 118 5.04 9.31 8.16
C TYR A 118 6.32 10.04 7.69
N ASN A 119 7.40 9.32 7.45
CA ASN A 119 8.67 9.82 6.97
C ASN A 119 8.80 9.65 5.45
#